data_522259c3df45a3d2b66161e77295e51c
#
_entry.id   522259c3df45a3d2b66161e77295e51c
#
_cell.length_a   1.000
_cell.length_b   1.000
_cell.length_c   1.000
_cell.angle_alpha   90.00
_cell.angle_beta   90.00
_cell.angle_gamma   90.00
#
_symmetry.space_group_name_H-M   'P 1'
#
loop_
_entity.id
_entity.type
_entity.pdbx_description
1 polymer ?
#
loop_
_entity_poly.entity_id
_entity_poly.type
_entity_poly.pdbx_seq_one_letter_code
_entity_poly.pdbx_strand_id
1 'polypeptide(L)'
;GAMLMTGMYPLHNKVVGNCNSQTAPYGVELPQEARCWSDVLKDMDYRTGYIGKWHLDSPYKPYVDTYNNHGKVAWNEWCPPERRHGFEHWIAYGTYDYHLKPMYWNATAPRDSFYYVNQWGPAYEADRAIEYIQAQKESKQPFALVVSMNPPHTGYELVPDRYKALYKDMDVEAL
;
A
#
# COMPACT_ATOMS: atom_id res chain seq x y z
N GLY A 1 4.91 -5.26 -6.98
CA GLY A 1 5.45 -4.15 -6.17
C GLY A 1 6.97 -4.04 -6.29
N ALA A 2 7.74 -4.99 -5.75
CA ALA A 2 9.20 -4.84 -5.62
C ALA A 2 9.94 -4.58 -6.95
N MET A 3 9.58 -5.28 -8.02
CA MET A 3 10.17 -5.05 -9.36
C MET A 3 9.95 -3.61 -9.83
N LEU A 4 8.75 -3.06 -9.64
CA LEU A 4 8.44 -1.67 -9.98
C LEU A 4 9.29 -0.69 -9.15
N MET A 5 9.48 -0.98 -7.87
CA MET A 5 10.24 -0.11 -6.96
C MET A 5 11.74 -0.12 -7.27
N THR A 6 12.32 -1.29 -7.55
CA THR A 6 13.78 -1.48 -7.65
C THR A 6 14.31 -1.54 -9.07
N GLY A 7 13.46 -1.78 -10.08
CA GLY A 7 13.90 -2.12 -11.45
C GLY A 7 14.58 -3.48 -11.57
N MET A 8 14.54 -4.32 -10.52
CA MET A 8 15.23 -5.61 -10.47
C MET A 8 14.26 -6.78 -10.47
N TYR A 9 14.66 -7.90 -11.07
CA TYR A 9 13.91 -9.16 -11.03
C TYR A 9 13.85 -9.74 -9.60
N PRO A 10 12.85 -10.60 -9.28
CA PRO A 10 12.59 -11.11 -7.93
C PRO A 10 13.79 -11.74 -7.23
N LEU A 11 14.61 -12.50 -7.95
CA LEU A 11 15.82 -13.11 -7.38
C LEU A 11 16.86 -12.09 -6.89
N HIS A 12 16.89 -10.91 -7.50
CA HIS A 12 17.80 -9.83 -7.11
C HIS A 12 17.20 -8.94 -6.01
N ASN A 13 15.91 -8.64 -6.09
CA ASN A 13 15.24 -7.80 -5.08
C ASN A 13 14.73 -8.60 -3.86
N LYS A 14 14.94 -9.92 -3.80
CA LYS A 14 14.57 -10.85 -2.73
C LYS A 14 13.07 -11.11 -2.56
N VAL A 15 12.18 -10.40 -3.25
CA VAL A 15 10.72 -10.59 -3.15
C VAL A 15 10.28 -11.59 -4.22
N VAL A 16 10.58 -12.86 -3.98
CA VAL A 16 10.30 -13.98 -4.89
C VAL A 16 8.86 -14.50 -4.80
N GLY A 17 8.08 -13.99 -3.86
CA GLY A 17 6.67 -14.35 -3.63
C GLY A 17 5.95 -13.27 -2.84
N ASN A 18 4.75 -13.57 -2.37
CA ASN A 18 4.01 -12.65 -1.50
C ASN A 18 4.65 -12.57 -0.11
N CYS A 19 4.79 -11.35 0.39
CA CYS A 19 5.22 -11.10 1.77
C CYS A 19 4.09 -11.52 2.73
N ASN A 20 4.29 -12.55 3.52
CA ASN A 20 3.33 -13.05 4.50
C ASN A 20 4.03 -13.88 5.58
N SER A 21 3.31 -14.33 6.60
CA SER A 21 3.88 -15.09 7.72
C SER A 21 4.47 -16.46 7.36
N GLN A 22 4.13 -17.04 6.23
CA GLN A 22 4.72 -18.29 5.75
C GLN A 22 6.02 -18.07 5.00
N THR A 23 6.16 -16.94 4.31
CA THR A 23 7.35 -16.59 3.54
C THR A 23 8.36 -15.74 4.34
N ALA A 24 7.92 -15.10 5.42
CA ALA A 24 8.77 -14.34 6.34
C ALA A 24 10.02 -15.09 6.83
N PRO A 25 9.94 -16.39 7.25
CA PRO A 25 11.12 -17.14 7.68
C PRO A 25 12.19 -17.31 6.60
N TYR A 26 11.85 -17.10 5.33
CA TYR A 26 12.77 -17.17 4.18
C TYR A 26 13.25 -15.79 3.73
N GLY A 27 12.94 -14.72 4.49
CA GLY A 27 13.34 -13.36 4.18
C GLY A 27 12.68 -12.79 2.92
N VAL A 28 11.46 -13.23 2.60
CA VAL A 28 10.71 -12.73 1.42
C VAL A 28 10.07 -11.40 1.77
N GLU A 29 10.88 -10.36 1.72
CA GLU A 29 10.46 -8.96 1.89
C GLU A 29 11.45 -8.05 1.18
N LEU A 30 11.08 -6.79 0.93
CA LEU A 30 11.99 -5.84 0.30
C LEU A 30 13.11 -5.48 1.29
N PRO A 31 14.39 -5.76 0.96
CA PRO A 31 15.50 -5.44 1.86
C PRO A 31 15.56 -3.94 2.14
N GLN A 32 15.84 -3.57 3.39
CA GLN A 32 15.94 -2.17 3.80
C GLN A 32 17.04 -1.41 3.02
N GLU A 33 18.10 -2.10 2.64
CA GLU A 33 19.21 -1.56 1.85
C GLU A 33 18.92 -1.50 0.34
N ALA A 34 17.79 -2.04 -0.12
CA ALA A 34 17.43 -1.99 -1.53
C ALA A 34 17.25 -0.54 -2.00
N ARG A 35 17.95 -0.17 -3.06
CA ARG A 35 17.77 1.16 -3.64
C ARG A 35 16.59 1.16 -4.60
N CYS A 36 15.59 1.98 -4.27
CA CYS A 36 14.38 2.18 -5.06
C CYS A 36 14.45 3.49 -5.86
N TRP A 37 13.65 3.60 -6.91
CA TRP A 37 13.57 4.85 -7.67
C TRP A 37 13.13 6.04 -6.81
N SER A 38 12.33 5.79 -5.77
CA SER A 38 11.88 6.80 -4.80
C SER A 38 13.03 7.35 -3.95
N ASP A 39 14.04 6.52 -3.60
CA ASP A 39 15.26 7.01 -2.95
C ASP A 39 16.04 7.93 -3.88
N VAL A 40 16.11 7.58 -5.17
CA VAL A 40 16.79 8.43 -6.17
C VAL A 40 16.09 9.78 -6.32
N LEU A 41 14.75 9.79 -6.38
CA LEU A 41 14.01 11.05 -6.48
C LEU A 41 14.15 11.89 -5.21
N LYS A 42 14.17 11.28 -4.03
CA LYS A 42 14.43 11.99 -2.78
C LYS A 42 15.82 12.65 -2.79
N ASP A 43 16.85 11.93 -3.24
CA ASP A 43 18.22 12.50 -3.38
C ASP A 43 18.27 13.64 -4.42
N MET A 44 17.32 13.69 -5.35
CA MET A 44 17.16 14.78 -6.34
C MET A 44 16.23 15.90 -5.84
N ASP A 45 15.97 15.97 -4.55
CA ASP A 45 15.12 16.99 -3.90
C ASP A 45 13.65 16.96 -4.34
N TYR A 46 13.14 15.79 -4.73
CA TYR A 46 11.71 15.58 -4.91
C TYR A 46 11.01 15.37 -3.58
N ARG A 47 9.82 15.93 -3.42
CA ARG A 47 8.88 15.53 -2.38
C ARG A 47 8.21 14.23 -2.79
N THR A 48 8.28 13.23 -1.92
CA THR A 48 7.83 11.88 -2.24
C THR A 48 6.64 11.47 -1.37
N GLY A 49 5.62 10.89 -1.99
CA GLY A 49 4.41 10.43 -1.31
C GLY A 49 3.98 9.03 -1.73
N TYR A 50 3.47 8.26 -0.76
CA TYR A 50 2.86 6.95 -0.98
C TYR A 50 1.52 6.86 -0.27
N ILE A 51 0.48 6.45 -0.99
CA ILE A 51 -0.88 6.27 -0.47
C ILE A 51 -1.39 4.89 -0.91
N GLY A 52 -1.89 4.09 0.03
CA GLY A 52 -2.52 2.80 -0.23
C GLY A 52 -1.68 1.58 0.11
N LYS A 53 -1.87 0.50 -0.65
CA LYS A 53 -1.26 -0.82 -0.39
C LYS A 53 0.24 -0.84 -0.67
N TRP A 54 1.03 -1.16 0.34
CA TRP A 54 2.48 -1.35 0.21
C TRP A 54 2.87 -2.81 -0.06
N HIS A 55 2.56 -3.70 0.86
CA HIS A 55 2.76 -5.16 0.80
C HIS A 55 4.19 -5.60 0.40
N LEU A 56 5.19 -4.95 0.95
CA LEU A 56 6.60 -5.29 0.72
C LEU A 56 7.37 -5.61 2.02
N ASP A 57 6.68 -5.60 3.16
CA ASP A 57 7.16 -6.07 4.46
C ASP A 57 6.41 -7.34 4.86
N SER A 58 7.12 -8.31 5.39
CA SER A 58 6.53 -9.53 5.89
C SER A 58 6.13 -9.41 7.37
N PRO A 59 4.97 -9.95 7.77
CA PRO A 59 4.56 -9.94 9.17
C PRO A 59 5.33 -10.96 10.01
N TYR A 60 5.83 -10.49 11.16
CA TYR A 60 6.46 -11.31 12.20
C TYR A 60 5.66 -11.26 13.49
N LYS A 61 5.70 -12.34 14.28
CA LYS A 61 5.00 -12.39 15.58
C LYS A 61 5.62 -11.40 16.60
N PRO A 62 4.79 -10.76 17.44
CA PRO A 62 3.34 -10.77 17.46
C PRO A 62 2.76 -10.02 16.26
N TYR A 63 1.76 -10.60 15.58
CA TYR A 63 1.13 -9.97 14.42
C TYR A 63 0.27 -8.78 14.83
N VAL A 64 0.18 -7.77 13.96
CA VAL A 64 -0.77 -6.67 14.13
C VAL A 64 -2.20 -7.23 14.10
N ASP A 65 -3.03 -6.81 15.05
CA ASP A 65 -4.42 -7.29 15.19
C ASP A 65 -5.33 -6.63 14.15
N THR A 66 -5.30 -7.16 12.92
CA THR A 66 -6.09 -6.69 11.78
C THR A 66 -6.73 -7.84 11.04
N TYR A 67 -7.81 -7.56 10.30
CA TYR A 67 -8.62 -8.53 9.54
C TYR A 67 -7.78 -9.56 8.77
N ASN A 68 -6.77 -9.13 8.01
CA ASN A 68 -5.94 -10.02 7.21
C ASN A 68 -4.94 -10.87 8.03
N ASN A 69 -4.89 -10.70 9.34
CA ASN A 69 -3.99 -11.44 10.24
C ASN A 69 -4.70 -12.46 11.13
N HIS A 70 -6.04 -12.54 11.07
CA HIS A 70 -6.82 -13.47 11.88
C HIS A 70 -6.88 -14.90 11.32
N GLY A 71 -6.40 -15.12 10.10
CA GLY A 71 -6.38 -16.44 9.46
C GLY A 71 -5.16 -17.29 9.81
N LYS A 72 -5.00 -18.40 9.09
CA LYS A 72 -3.81 -19.27 9.19
C LYS A 72 -2.52 -18.58 8.74
N VAL A 73 -2.64 -17.57 7.90
CA VAL A 73 -1.54 -16.77 7.34
C VAL A 73 -1.81 -15.32 7.70
N ALA A 74 -0.83 -14.65 8.27
CA ALA A 74 -0.85 -13.22 8.47
C ALA A 74 -0.26 -12.52 7.24
N TRP A 75 -0.89 -11.43 6.81
CA TRP A 75 -0.58 -10.71 5.57
C TRP A 75 -0.24 -9.24 5.77
N ASN A 76 -0.82 -8.61 6.80
CA ASN A 76 -0.71 -7.19 7.01
C ASN A 76 0.44 -6.87 7.98
N GLU A 77 1.32 -5.97 7.58
CA GLU A 77 2.39 -5.48 8.43
C GLU A 77 2.57 -3.98 8.26
N TRP A 78 3.01 -3.34 9.33
CA TRP A 78 3.43 -1.96 9.37
C TRP A 78 4.80 -1.81 8.69
N CYS A 79 4.95 -0.74 7.91
CA CYS A 79 6.24 -0.40 7.30
C CYS A 79 6.89 0.73 8.13
N PRO A 80 7.98 0.45 8.85
CA PRO A 80 8.68 1.46 9.63
C PRO A 80 9.35 2.51 8.71
N PRO A 81 9.58 3.74 9.20
CA PRO A 81 10.10 4.83 8.38
C PRO A 81 11.36 4.51 7.60
N GLU A 82 12.29 3.77 8.20
CA GLU A 82 13.57 3.37 7.59
C GLU A 82 13.43 2.36 6.44
N ARG A 83 12.25 1.75 6.27
CA ARG A 83 11.94 0.79 5.19
C ARG A 83 11.03 1.36 4.09
N ARG A 84 10.71 2.67 4.16
CA ARG A 84 9.81 3.34 3.19
C ARG A 84 10.52 3.79 1.92
N HIS A 85 11.79 3.50 1.77
CA HIS A 85 12.59 3.75 0.54
C HIS A 85 12.38 5.15 -0.03
N GLY A 86 12.64 6.18 0.80
CA GLY A 86 12.59 7.57 0.37
C GLY A 86 11.20 8.22 0.39
N PHE A 87 10.11 7.50 0.66
CA PHE A 87 8.78 8.11 0.80
C PHE A 87 8.63 8.84 2.13
N GLU A 88 8.32 10.14 2.09
CA GLU A 88 8.15 11.02 3.24
C GLU A 88 6.69 11.18 3.66
N HIS A 89 5.82 11.48 2.70
CA HIS A 89 4.37 11.43 2.93
C HIS A 89 3.90 9.99 2.83
N TRP A 90 3.24 9.52 3.90
CA TRP A 90 2.88 8.10 4.02
C TRP A 90 1.50 7.93 4.61
N ILE A 91 0.60 7.33 3.85
CA ILE A 91 -0.72 6.88 4.28
C ILE A 91 -0.91 5.49 3.69
N ALA A 92 -0.49 4.44 4.39
CA ALA A 92 -0.40 3.13 3.78
C ALA A 92 -0.69 1.98 4.76
N TYR A 93 -0.87 0.81 4.19
CA TYR A 93 -1.00 -0.49 4.89
C TYR A 93 -0.23 -1.56 4.11
N GLY A 94 0.07 -2.69 4.75
CA GLY A 94 0.68 -3.83 4.07
C GLY A 94 -0.33 -4.49 3.13
N THR A 95 -1.23 -5.30 3.69
CA THR A 95 -2.35 -5.93 2.98
C THR A 95 -3.61 -5.84 3.81
N TYR A 96 -4.66 -5.25 3.25
CA TYR A 96 -5.95 -5.13 3.94
C TYR A 96 -7.10 -5.19 2.92
N ASP A 97 -7.93 -6.24 3.00
CA ASP A 97 -8.91 -6.57 1.95
C ASP A 97 -10.35 -6.18 2.32
N TYR A 98 -10.58 -5.54 3.44
CA TYR A 98 -11.91 -5.00 3.78
C TYR A 98 -12.07 -3.57 3.26
N HIS A 99 -12.35 -3.45 1.94
CA HIS A 99 -12.30 -2.21 1.19
C HIS A 99 -13.33 -1.14 1.58
N LEU A 100 -14.45 -1.52 2.21
CA LEU A 100 -15.50 -0.57 2.65
C LEU A 100 -15.16 0.15 3.95
N LYS A 101 -14.23 -0.39 4.73
CA LYS A 101 -13.72 0.23 5.95
C LYS A 101 -12.22 -0.02 6.08
N PRO A 102 -11.41 0.56 5.20
CA PRO A 102 -9.97 0.34 5.18
C PRO A 102 -9.29 0.88 6.43
N MET A 103 -8.06 0.41 6.66
CA MET A 103 -7.20 0.88 7.71
C MET A 103 -5.89 1.42 7.16
N TYR A 104 -5.27 2.36 7.86
CA TYR A 104 -4.01 2.97 7.45
C TYR A 104 -3.11 3.29 8.64
N TRP A 105 -1.81 3.38 8.36
CA TRP A 105 -0.82 4.09 9.16
C TRP A 105 -0.43 5.38 8.45
N ASN A 106 -0.32 6.47 9.20
CA ASN A 106 0.28 7.70 8.70
C ASN A 106 1.81 7.70 8.90
N ALA A 107 2.46 8.76 8.43
CA ALA A 107 3.93 8.87 8.45
C ALA A 107 4.55 8.76 9.85
N THR A 108 3.86 9.23 10.89
CA THR A 108 4.37 9.30 12.27
C THR A 108 3.82 8.21 13.18
N ALA A 109 2.87 7.40 12.70
CA ALA A 109 2.22 6.38 13.51
C ALA A 109 3.18 5.24 13.86
N PRO A 110 3.31 4.87 15.13
CA PRO A 110 3.94 3.62 15.52
C PRO A 110 3.07 2.42 15.10
N ARG A 111 3.65 1.23 15.15
CA ARG A 111 3.05 -0.02 14.66
C ARG A 111 1.64 -0.28 15.20
N ASP A 112 1.38 0.05 16.46
CA ASP A 112 0.10 -0.21 17.12
C ASP A 112 -0.92 0.94 16.99
N SER A 113 -0.59 1.98 16.23
CA SER A 113 -1.42 3.19 16.07
C SER A 113 -1.96 3.35 14.64
N PHE A 114 -2.62 2.33 14.14
CA PHE A 114 -3.38 2.40 12.90
C PHE A 114 -4.80 2.94 13.15
N TYR A 115 -5.43 3.46 12.08
CA TYR A 115 -6.81 3.97 12.14
C TYR A 115 -7.66 3.39 11.03
N TYR A 116 -8.96 3.27 11.31
CA TYR A 116 -9.96 2.85 10.33
C TYR A 116 -10.67 4.06 9.74
N VAL A 117 -11.06 3.94 8.46
CA VAL A 117 -11.79 4.98 7.74
C VAL A 117 -13.17 4.44 7.35
N ASN A 118 -14.22 5.20 7.66
CA ASN A 118 -15.59 4.85 7.29
C ASN A 118 -15.94 5.39 5.89
N GLN A 119 -15.14 4.98 4.91
CA GLN A 119 -15.26 5.36 3.50
C GLN A 119 -14.67 4.23 2.65
N TRP A 120 -15.14 4.06 1.43
CA TRP A 120 -14.53 3.11 0.49
C TRP A 120 -13.07 3.49 0.20
N GLY A 121 -12.16 2.50 0.29
CA GLY A 121 -10.71 2.73 0.23
C GLY A 121 -10.25 3.59 -0.94
N PRO A 122 -10.57 3.23 -2.19
CA PRO A 122 -10.17 4.04 -3.35
C PRO A 122 -10.66 5.49 -3.33
N ALA A 123 -11.86 5.75 -2.78
CA ALA A 123 -12.34 7.12 -2.64
C ALA A 123 -11.53 7.90 -1.60
N TYR A 124 -11.25 7.30 -0.45
CA TYR A 124 -10.39 7.91 0.57
C TYR A 124 -8.98 8.18 0.03
N GLU A 125 -8.38 7.20 -0.65
CA GLU A 125 -7.03 7.33 -1.22
C GLU A 125 -6.97 8.42 -2.28
N ALA A 126 -8.02 8.57 -3.10
CA ALA A 126 -8.15 9.66 -4.07
C ALA A 126 -8.24 11.03 -3.38
N ASP A 127 -9.05 11.16 -2.31
CA ASP A 127 -9.15 12.40 -1.52
C ASP A 127 -7.79 12.79 -0.93
N ARG A 128 -7.06 11.84 -0.34
CA ARG A 128 -5.69 12.08 0.19
C ARG A 128 -4.70 12.47 -0.90
N ALA A 129 -4.81 11.87 -2.09
CA ALA A 129 -3.97 12.22 -3.23
C ALA A 129 -4.23 13.67 -3.70
N ILE A 130 -5.50 14.06 -3.78
CA ILE A 130 -5.89 15.43 -4.14
C ILE A 130 -5.33 16.42 -3.13
N GLU A 131 -5.46 16.16 -1.84
CA GLU A 131 -4.91 17.01 -0.77
C GLU A 131 -3.38 17.14 -0.88
N TYR A 132 -2.70 16.02 -1.10
CA TYR A 132 -1.25 16.02 -1.29
C TYR A 132 -0.85 16.90 -2.49
N ILE A 133 -1.49 16.73 -3.65
CA ILE A 133 -1.21 17.49 -4.86
C ILE A 133 -1.48 18.99 -4.63
N GLN A 134 -2.59 19.33 -3.98
CA GLN A 134 -2.93 20.71 -3.66
C GLN A 134 -1.89 21.36 -2.73
N ALA A 135 -1.40 20.62 -1.74
CA ALA A 135 -0.36 21.09 -0.84
C ALA A 135 0.99 21.34 -1.55
N GLN A 136 1.25 20.69 -2.70
CA GLN A 136 2.46 20.92 -3.49
C GLN A 136 2.32 22.12 -4.46
N LYS A 137 1.12 22.64 -4.69
CA LYS A 137 0.85 23.68 -5.69
C LYS A 137 1.71 24.92 -5.52
N GLU A 138 1.95 25.34 -4.28
CA GLU A 138 2.78 26.51 -3.96
C GLU A 138 4.27 26.16 -3.77
N SER A 139 4.63 24.89 -3.83
CA SER A 139 6.01 24.44 -3.73
C SER A 139 6.76 24.62 -5.04
N LYS A 140 8.03 25.04 -4.95
CA LYS A 140 8.95 25.04 -6.12
C LYS A 140 9.63 23.68 -6.31
N GLN A 141 9.53 22.79 -5.32
CA GLN A 141 10.09 21.45 -5.43
C GLN A 141 9.18 20.56 -6.28
N PRO A 142 9.74 19.76 -7.18
CA PRO A 142 8.98 18.72 -7.84
C PRO A 142 8.50 17.66 -6.86
N PHE A 143 7.44 16.92 -7.20
CA PHE A 143 6.97 15.84 -6.36
C PHE A 143 6.73 14.56 -7.16
N ALA A 144 6.76 13.44 -6.45
CA ALA A 144 6.35 12.14 -6.94
C ALA A 144 5.35 11.52 -5.96
N LEU A 145 4.20 11.11 -6.46
CA LEU A 145 3.15 10.48 -5.67
C LEU A 145 2.78 9.12 -6.27
N VAL A 146 2.79 8.10 -5.43
CA VAL A 146 2.21 6.79 -5.74
C VAL A 146 0.86 6.66 -5.04
N VAL A 147 -0.18 6.28 -5.79
CA VAL A 147 -1.47 5.89 -5.25
C VAL A 147 -1.69 4.43 -5.63
N SER A 148 -1.57 3.54 -4.65
CA SER A 148 -1.62 2.08 -4.83
C SER A 148 -2.92 1.53 -4.26
N MET A 149 -4.01 1.67 -5.02
CA MET A 149 -5.33 1.17 -4.63
C MET A 149 -5.34 -0.36 -4.60
N ASN A 150 -5.94 -0.94 -3.55
CA ASN A 150 -6.03 -2.40 -3.44
C ASN A 150 -7.03 -3.03 -4.43
N PRO A 151 -8.27 -2.52 -4.63
CA PRO A 151 -9.14 -3.02 -5.69
C PRO A 151 -8.50 -2.85 -7.08
N PRO A 152 -8.68 -3.85 -7.95
CA PRO A 152 -9.65 -4.94 -7.93
C PRO A 152 -9.17 -6.24 -7.27
N HIS A 153 -8.35 -6.20 -6.21
CA HIS A 153 -8.02 -7.38 -5.43
C HIS A 153 -9.28 -8.01 -4.80
N THR A 154 -9.16 -9.26 -4.31
CA THR A 154 -10.27 -10.02 -3.69
C THR A 154 -11.09 -9.21 -2.68
N GLY A 155 -12.33 -9.64 -2.44
CA GLY A 155 -13.35 -8.84 -1.78
C GLY A 155 -14.17 -8.06 -2.83
N TYR A 156 -14.42 -8.69 -4.00
CA TYR A 156 -15.11 -8.05 -5.14
C TYR A 156 -16.49 -7.51 -4.79
N GLU A 157 -17.16 -8.12 -3.81
CA GLU A 157 -18.44 -7.66 -3.26
C GLU A 157 -18.31 -6.37 -2.43
N LEU A 158 -17.10 -6.03 -1.96
CA LEU A 158 -16.80 -4.88 -1.12
C LEU A 158 -16.63 -3.58 -1.95
N VAL A 159 -17.60 -3.35 -2.82
CA VAL A 159 -17.69 -2.18 -3.70
C VAL A 159 -19.00 -1.46 -3.42
N PRO A 160 -19.04 -0.12 -3.36
CA PRO A 160 -20.27 0.63 -3.18
C PRO A 160 -21.33 0.30 -4.23
N ASP A 161 -22.59 0.19 -3.82
CA ASP A 161 -23.69 -0.24 -4.69
C ASP A 161 -23.87 0.64 -5.94
N ARG A 162 -23.52 1.93 -5.86
CA ARG A 162 -23.52 2.84 -7.02
C ARG A 162 -22.64 2.35 -8.18
N TYR A 163 -21.54 1.66 -7.90
CA TYR A 163 -20.68 1.09 -8.95
C TYR A 163 -21.19 -0.25 -9.43
N LYS A 164 -21.76 -1.08 -8.55
CA LYS A 164 -22.41 -2.35 -8.94
C LYS A 164 -23.59 -2.09 -9.87
N ALA A 165 -24.35 -1.03 -9.61
CA ALA A 165 -25.50 -0.65 -10.42
C ALA A 165 -25.15 -0.36 -11.90
N LEU A 166 -23.93 0.08 -12.19
CA LEU A 166 -23.48 0.33 -13.57
C LEU A 166 -23.38 -0.95 -14.42
N TYR A 167 -23.27 -2.11 -13.78
CA TYR A 167 -23.06 -3.40 -14.45
C TYR A 167 -24.24 -4.37 -14.24
N LYS A 168 -25.32 -3.92 -13.60
CA LYS A 168 -26.45 -4.78 -13.20
C LYS A 168 -27.10 -5.51 -14.38
N ASP A 169 -27.20 -4.84 -15.52
CA ASP A 169 -27.87 -5.35 -16.71
C ASP A 169 -26.86 -5.74 -17.81
N MET A 170 -25.57 -5.85 -17.47
CA MET A 170 -24.53 -6.22 -18.42
C MET A 170 -24.52 -7.74 -18.61
N ASP A 171 -24.64 -8.19 -19.82
CA ASP A 171 -24.41 -9.57 -20.20
C ASP A 171 -22.90 -9.83 -20.28
N VAL A 172 -22.35 -10.40 -19.21
CA VAL A 172 -20.90 -10.68 -19.11
C VAL A 172 -20.49 -11.82 -20.03
N GLU A 173 -21.43 -12.71 -20.41
CA GLU A 173 -21.13 -13.83 -21.30
C GLU A 173 -21.04 -13.37 -22.78
N ALA A 174 -21.53 -12.16 -23.06
CA ALA A 174 -21.43 -11.54 -24.40
C ALA A 174 -20.12 -10.74 -24.60
N LEU A 175 -19.25 -10.65 -23.57
CA LEU A 175 -17.95 -9.99 -23.64
C LEU A 175 -16.85 -10.99 -24.02
#